data_79bdc826e10ca7bb7d24030e27ee4f2b
#
_entry.id   79bdc826e10ca7bb7d24030e27ee4f2b
#
_cell.length_a   1.000
_cell.length_b   1.000
_cell.length_c   1.000
_cell.angle_alpha   90.00
_cell.angle_beta   90.00
_cell.angle_gamma   90.00
#
_symmetry.space_group_name_H-M   'P 1'
#
loop_
_entity.id
_entity.type
_entity.pdbx_description
1 polymer ?
#
loop_
_entity_poly.entity_id
_entity_poly.type
_entity_poly.pdbx_seq_one_letter_code
_entity_poly.pdbx_strand_id
1 'polypeptide(L)'
;MPWTSVRRGSPLCRVARTTWFAASLLLLLTAPLPAQPSPATQMVELELRSRDPESGIIRRTRERVDASRVGVIAVDVWNWHWCKTATMRVDAFVPRINEALAAARSHGMTVMLCPSDVVDQYGGYPQRERVLALPGIEVPDSVSVSCPPVPDAGGCACGQERCAGNYGWDGMHPDLVIGPDDWMPDTRAEVYAICQERRLTHLIYLGFHTQVCLLGKPMGLKAMKSAGLQCVLARDMTDAHPGYDPDRGFTPDQNTEQVVEHFEKYLAPTIHFQNELEKLGLWKSDFVADPVRIAPWGTDQRPHLFEKDVVVTLSAPLQADASIHFTLDGSAPTPSSPLYSAPLTFFASTRLRSAAFFRGQQVCRGSVGTFVRLGAMPDAPDVHLGDLQPMRSVGFGHTHGGVMRYAGDAQAAQEDRSNRGGAIRINRRSYERGIGVHAPSAMDYAIEPGYQRFVALAGIDEHLLDRSHGSNLARYPSVCFKVLIDGQEVAASPVMRIQAPAWRFSVDIPPNARRISLITMDGGDGSREDFADWADAGFVLVK
;
A
#
# COMPACT_ATOMS: atom_id res chain seq x y z
N MET A 1 35.48 40.70 -19.35
CA MET A 1 36.57 41.50 -18.75
C MET A 1 36.84 40.91 -17.39
N PRO A 2 38.08 40.49 -17.17
CA PRO A 2 38.45 39.75 -15.96
C PRO A 2 39.04 40.70 -14.90
N TRP A 3 39.01 40.34 -13.65
CA TRP A 3 39.89 40.94 -12.66
C TRP A 3 40.67 39.86 -11.92
N THR A 4 41.96 40.09 -11.98
CA THR A 4 43.12 39.34 -11.57
C THR A 4 43.48 39.52 -10.11
N SER A 5 43.99 38.45 -9.55
CA SER A 5 45.08 38.23 -8.58
C SER A 5 45.66 39.37 -7.75
N VAL A 6 45.95 39.12 -6.47
CA VAL A 6 47.20 39.57 -5.82
C VAL A 6 47.69 38.51 -4.81
N ARG A 7 48.94 38.08 -5.08
CA ARG A 7 49.83 37.37 -4.13
C ARG A 7 50.55 38.35 -3.22
N ARG A 8 50.99 37.89 -2.04
CA ARG A 8 52.28 38.15 -1.32
C ARG A 8 52.16 37.50 0.06
N GLY A 9 53.10 36.79 0.67
CA GLY A 9 54.56 36.67 0.47
C GLY A 9 55.14 36.26 1.84
N SER A 10 56.04 35.34 1.86
CA SER A 10 56.83 34.71 2.92
C SER A 10 57.60 35.71 3.83
N PRO A 11 58.52 35.35 4.78
CA PRO A 11 59.25 34.08 4.93
C PRO A 11 59.67 33.66 6.42
N LEU A 12 60.17 32.41 6.52
CA LEU A 12 61.31 31.90 7.30
C LEU A 12 61.34 31.93 8.86
N CYS A 13 61.47 30.76 9.45
CA CYS A 13 62.62 30.45 10.28
C CYS A 13 62.85 28.93 10.41
N ARG A 14 64.07 28.51 10.02
CA ARG A 14 64.62 27.16 10.22
C ARG A 14 65.12 27.01 11.64
N VAL A 15 64.84 25.86 12.28
CA VAL A 15 65.82 25.26 13.21
C VAL A 15 65.80 23.76 13.00
N ALA A 16 66.95 23.26 12.58
CA ALA A 16 67.27 21.83 12.49
C ALA A 16 67.61 21.27 13.84
N ARG A 17 67.01 20.16 14.23
CA ARG A 17 67.57 19.25 15.21
C ARG A 17 67.52 17.82 14.67
N THR A 18 68.68 17.34 14.32
CA THR A 18 68.98 15.92 14.06
C THR A 18 68.88 15.12 15.34
N THR A 19 68.01 14.14 15.39
CA THR A 19 68.13 13.02 16.31
C THR A 19 67.98 11.72 15.58
N TRP A 20 69.02 10.93 15.68
CA TRP A 20 69.12 9.56 15.19
C TRP A 20 68.12 8.69 15.95
N PHE A 21 67.23 8.01 15.29
CA PHE A 21 66.52 6.87 15.84
C PHE A 21 66.81 5.62 15.03
N ALA A 22 67.32 4.64 15.72
CA ALA A 22 67.63 3.32 15.23
C ALA A 22 66.33 2.63 14.74
N ALA A 23 66.34 2.17 13.51
CA ALA A 23 65.28 1.32 12.95
C ALA A 23 65.38 -0.10 13.55
N SER A 24 64.55 -0.40 14.54
CA SER A 24 64.28 -1.76 14.95
C SER A 24 63.21 -2.35 14.04
N LEU A 25 63.62 -3.23 13.15
CA LEU A 25 62.73 -3.98 12.27
C LEU A 25 61.97 -5.05 13.10
N LEU A 26 60.74 -4.69 13.55
CA LEU A 26 59.84 -5.66 14.19
C LEU A 26 59.13 -6.45 13.06
N LEU A 27 59.56 -7.64 12.81
CA LEU A 27 58.81 -8.64 12.02
C LEU A 27 57.55 -8.99 12.82
N LEU A 28 56.45 -8.32 12.54
CA LEU A 28 55.11 -8.76 12.96
C LEU A 28 54.75 -9.99 12.13
N LEU A 29 54.90 -11.17 12.70
CA LEU A 29 54.27 -12.40 12.26
C LEU A 29 52.76 -12.17 12.33
N THR A 30 52.15 -11.85 11.19
CA THR A 30 50.68 -11.85 11.06
C THR A 30 50.21 -13.29 11.12
N ALA A 31 49.83 -13.75 12.31
CA ALA A 31 49.06 -14.98 12.42
C ALA A 31 47.78 -14.83 11.54
N PRO A 32 47.40 -15.80 10.73
CA PRO A 32 46.14 -15.74 10.01
C PRO A 32 45.02 -15.61 11.05
N LEU A 33 44.21 -14.57 10.91
CA LEU A 33 42.96 -14.45 11.66
C LEU A 33 42.19 -15.77 11.49
N PRO A 34 41.68 -16.35 12.59
CA PRO A 34 40.84 -17.53 12.46
C PRO A 34 39.68 -17.17 11.52
N ALA A 35 39.49 -18.00 10.50
CA ALA A 35 38.35 -17.86 9.58
C ALA A 35 37.10 -17.79 10.43
N GLN A 36 36.32 -16.69 10.26
CA GLN A 36 35.02 -16.61 10.91
C GLN A 36 34.23 -17.86 10.51
N PRO A 37 33.59 -18.54 11.47
CA PRO A 37 32.77 -19.70 11.12
C PRO A 37 31.76 -19.24 10.08
N SER A 38 31.71 -19.94 8.95
CA SER A 38 30.67 -19.73 7.95
C SER A 38 29.32 -19.72 8.67
N PRO A 39 28.41 -18.77 8.40
CA PRO A 39 27.11 -18.77 9.03
C PRO A 39 26.50 -20.15 8.85
N ALA A 40 26.06 -20.76 9.95
CA ALA A 40 25.48 -22.09 9.92
C ALA A 40 24.36 -22.09 8.87
N THR A 41 24.41 -23.02 7.93
CA THR A 41 23.40 -23.18 6.88
C THR A 41 22.03 -23.31 7.53
N GLN A 42 21.18 -22.32 7.34
CA GLN A 42 19.82 -22.32 7.90
C GLN A 42 18.91 -23.11 6.97
N MET A 43 18.52 -24.31 7.41
CA MET A 43 17.62 -25.17 6.64
C MET A 43 16.17 -24.82 6.95
N VAL A 44 15.37 -24.68 5.91
CA VAL A 44 13.91 -24.50 5.99
C VAL A 44 13.21 -25.74 5.46
N GLU A 45 12.11 -26.12 6.07
CA GLU A 45 11.22 -27.17 5.59
C GLU A 45 9.96 -26.49 5.02
N LEU A 46 9.77 -26.58 3.71
CA LEU A 46 8.65 -25.99 3.00
C LEU A 46 7.54 -27.04 2.84
N GLU A 47 6.33 -26.77 3.34
CA GLU A 47 5.16 -27.60 3.09
C GLU A 47 4.43 -27.12 1.85
N LEU A 48 4.63 -27.82 0.76
CA LEU A 48 4.08 -27.51 -0.55
C LEU A 48 2.73 -28.22 -0.75
N ARG A 49 1.76 -27.51 -1.28
CA ARG A 49 0.44 -28.02 -1.65
C ARG A 49 0.26 -28.02 -3.16
N SER A 50 -0.14 -29.14 -3.71
CA SER A 50 -0.55 -29.31 -5.11
C SER A 50 -1.88 -30.05 -5.17
N ARG A 51 -2.48 -30.10 -6.33
CA ARG A 51 -3.71 -30.88 -6.59
C ARG A 51 -3.53 -31.80 -7.76
N ASP A 52 -4.14 -32.94 -7.66
CA ASP A 52 -4.29 -33.82 -8.79
C ASP A 52 -5.22 -33.18 -9.85
N PRO A 53 -4.79 -33.07 -11.11
CA PRO A 53 -5.56 -32.37 -12.13
C PRO A 53 -6.95 -32.96 -12.41
N GLU A 54 -7.11 -34.28 -12.29
CA GLU A 54 -8.34 -34.99 -12.62
C GLU A 54 -9.28 -35.06 -11.42
N SER A 55 -8.78 -35.53 -10.28
CA SER A 55 -9.58 -35.76 -9.08
C SER A 55 -9.71 -34.52 -8.18
N GLY A 56 -8.84 -33.53 -8.35
CA GLY A 56 -8.79 -32.35 -7.45
C GLY A 56 -8.24 -32.64 -6.05
N ILE A 57 -7.81 -33.89 -5.79
CA ILE A 57 -7.30 -34.30 -4.48
C ILE A 57 -6.04 -33.51 -4.13
N ILE A 58 -6.03 -32.93 -2.95
CA ILE A 58 -4.89 -32.18 -2.41
C ILE A 58 -3.76 -33.14 -2.04
N ARG A 59 -2.57 -32.85 -2.53
CA ARG A 59 -1.32 -33.52 -2.15
C ARG A 59 -0.43 -32.51 -1.41
N ARG A 60 0.19 -32.94 -0.31
CA ARG A 60 1.19 -32.16 0.43
C ARG A 60 2.52 -32.88 0.38
N THR A 61 3.56 -32.15 0.05
CA THR A 61 4.94 -32.61 0.08
C THR A 61 5.77 -31.69 0.95
N ARG A 62 6.83 -32.21 1.55
CA ARG A 62 7.77 -31.42 2.34
C ARG A 62 9.12 -31.45 1.67
N GLU A 63 9.69 -30.27 1.50
CA GLU A 63 11.01 -30.09 0.92
C GLU A 63 11.91 -29.37 1.91
N ARG A 64 13.11 -29.91 2.11
CA ARG A 64 14.10 -29.31 2.98
C ARG A 64 15.14 -28.58 2.14
N VAL A 65 15.22 -27.26 2.28
CA VAL A 65 16.04 -26.38 1.44
C VAL A 65 16.89 -25.48 2.33
N ASP A 66 18.10 -25.15 1.88
CA ASP A 66 18.89 -24.07 2.45
C ASP A 66 18.21 -22.72 2.18
N ALA A 67 17.92 -21.96 3.23
CA ALA A 67 17.25 -20.66 3.12
C ALA A 67 17.98 -19.69 2.18
N SER A 68 19.31 -19.73 2.14
CA SER A 68 20.11 -18.92 1.23
C SER A 68 19.89 -19.24 -0.25
N ARG A 69 19.28 -20.39 -0.56
CA ARG A 69 18.92 -20.83 -1.91
C ARG A 69 17.45 -20.58 -2.26
N VAL A 70 16.72 -19.87 -1.40
CA VAL A 70 15.34 -19.48 -1.60
C VAL A 70 15.28 -18.01 -1.95
N GLY A 71 14.65 -17.68 -3.07
CA GLY A 71 14.30 -16.33 -3.46
C GLY A 71 12.82 -16.05 -3.15
N VAL A 72 12.52 -14.92 -2.60
CA VAL A 72 11.15 -14.40 -2.44
C VAL A 72 10.98 -13.25 -3.41
N ILE A 73 10.07 -13.40 -4.37
CA ILE A 73 9.85 -12.44 -5.43
C ILE A 73 8.47 -11.79 -5.28
N ALA A 74 8.48 -10.49 -4.97
CA ALA A 74 7.29 -9.67 -4.85
C ALA A 74 7.04 -8.93 -6.17
N VAL A 75 6.02 -9.36 -6.90
CA VAL A 75 5.69 -8.81 -8.22
C VAL A 75 4.53 -7.84 -8.06
N ASP A 76 4.71 -6.63 -8.58
CA ASP A 76 3.65 -5.63 -8.74
C ASP A 76 2.84 -5.35 -7.47
N VAL A 77 3.52 -5.19 -6.34
CA VAL A 77 2.92 -4.60 -5.13
C VAL A 77 2.85 -3.09 -5.38
N TRP A 78 1.93 -2.70 -6.24
CA TRP A 78 1.83 -1.35 -6.79
C TRP A 78 0.98 -0.42 -5.92
N ASN A 79 1.10 0.87 -6.16
CA ASN A 79 0.46 1.94 -5.42
C ASN A 79 -0.99 2.21 -5.84
N TRP A 80 -1.39 1.85 -7.07
CA TRP A 80 -2.71 2.09 -7.60
C TRP A 80 -3.08 1.12 -8.72
N HIS A 81 -4.37 0.87 -8.90
CA HIS A 81 -4.90 0.07 -10.00
C HIS A 81 -6.17 0.73 -10.55
N TRP A 82 -6.47 0.52 -11.84
CA TRP A 82 -7.70 1.03 -12.44
C TRP A 82 -8.98 0.51 -11.74
N CYS A 83 -8.90 -0.56 -11.02
CA CYS A 83 -9.98 -1.10 -10.18
C CYS A 83 -9.80 -0.65 -8.73
N LYS A 84 -10.75 0.14 -8.25
CA LYS A 84 -10.80 0.61 -6.86
C LYS A 84 -10.75 -0.55 -5.85
N THR A 85 -11.49 -1.63 -6.13
CA THR A 85 -11.51 -2.80 -5.24
C THR A 85 -10.14 -3.45 -5.16
N ALA A 86 -9.45 -3.62 -6.30
CA ALA A 86 -8.10 -4.18 -6.31
C ALA A 86 -7.13 -3.30 -5.52
N THR A 87 -7.19 -1.98 -5.70
CA THR A 87 -6.37 -1.03 -4.93
C THR A 87 -6.56 -1.21 -3.43
N MET A 88 -7.81 -1.22 -2.95
CA MET A 88 -8.12 -1.41 -1.53
C MET A 88 -7.65 -2.77 -0.99
N ARG A 89 -7.71 -3.80 -1.82
CA ARG A 89 -7.26 -5.15 -1.44
C ARG A 89 -5.74 -5.21 -1.32
N VAL A 90 -5.01 -4.60 -2.25
CA VAL A 90 -3.54 -4.48 -2.14
C VAL A 90 -3.13 -3.73 -0.89
N ASP A 91 -3.78 -2.59 -0.60
CA ASP A 91 -3.59 -1.85 0.66
C ASP A 91 -3.66 -2.77 1.90
N ALA A 92 -4.65 -3.66 1.93
CA ALA A 92 -4.85 -4.59 3.03
C ALA A 92 -3.73 -5.64 3.15
N PHE A 93 -3.11 -6.01 2.03
CA PHE A 93 -2.04 -7.00 2.01
C PHE A 93 -0.66 -6.42 2.41
N VAL A 94 -0.40 -5.14 2.13
CA VAL A 94 0.95 -4.55 2.27
C VAL A 94 1.56 -4.70 3.66
N PRO A 95 0.86 -4.44 4.78
CA PRO A 95 1.45 -4.66 6.10
C PRO A 95 1.93 -6.11 6.30
N ARG A 96 1.13 -7.07 5.87
CA ARG A 96 1.45 -8.50 5.97
C ARG A 96 2.61 -8.89 5.05
N ILE A 97 2.65 -8.34 3.84
CA ILE A 97 3.77 -8.55 2.91
C ILE A 97 5.05 -7.99 3.51
N ASN A 98 5.04 -6.81 4.11
CA ASN A 98 6.21 -6.23 4.77
C ASN A 98 6.74 -7.11 5.90
N GLU A 99 5.88 -7.63 6.76
CA GLU A 99 6.26 -8.56 7.82
C GLU A 99 6.89 -9.83 7.25
N ALA A 100 6.30 -10.39 6.20
CA ALA A 100 6.81 -11.58 5.52
C ALA A 100 8.18 -11.35 4.87
N LEU A 101 8.35 -10.24 4.16
CA LEU A 101 9.63 -9.89 3.55
C LEU A 101 10.71 -9.61 4.59
N ALA A 102 10.38 -8.96 5.71
CA ALA A 102 11.30 -8.73 6.81
C ALA A 102 11.76 -10.05 7.44
N ALA A 103 10.83 -10.98 7.66
CA ALA A 103 11.13 -12.32 8.17
C ALA A 103 12.01 -13.12 7.19
N ALA A 104 11.69 -13.09 5.91
CA ALA A 104 12.48 -13.77 4.87
C ALA A 104 13.92 -13.24 4.84
N ARG A 105 14.11 -11.90 4.87
CA ARG A 105 15.44 -11.26 4.94
C ARG A 105 16.23 -11.71 6.17
N SER A 106 15.59 -11.70 7.33
CA SER A 106 16.25 -12.10 8.58
C SER A 106 16.70 -13.56 8.61
N HIS A 107 16.08 -14.40 7.78
CA HIS A 107 16.46 -15.82 7.62
C HIS A 107 17.44 -16.07 6.47
N GLY A 108 17.91 -15.04 5.82
CA GLY A 108 18.90 -15.14 4.75
C GLY A 108 18.35 -15.49 3.38
N MET A 109 17.02 -15.43 3.19
CA MET A 109 16.40 -15.56 1.88
C MET A 109 16.68 -14.32 1.03
N THR A 110 16.79 -14.49 -0.27
CA THR A 110 16.98 -13.37 -1.21
C THR A 110 15.64 -12.73 -1.56
N VAL A 111 15.48 -11.44 -1.29
CA VAL A 111 14.26 -10.71 -1.64
C VAL A 111 14.44 -9.94 -2.95
N MET A 112 13.48 -10.08 -3.85
CA MET A 112 13.38 -9.36 -5.11
C MET A 112 12.06 -8.61 -5.18
N LEU A 113 12.12 -7.31 -5.44
CA LEU A 113 10.95 -6.44 -5.62
C LEU A 113 10.87 -6.08 -7.11
N CYS A 114 9.79 -6.50 -7.77
CA CYS A 114 9.63 -6.34 -9.21
C CYS A 114 8.50 -5.34 -9.51
N PRO A 115 8.80 -4.02 -9.60
CA PRO A 115 7.85 -3.00 -10.01
C PRO A 115 7.75 -2.96 -11.53
N SER A 116 7.19 -4.00 -12.12
CA SER A 116 7.16 -4.13 -13.57
C SER A 116 6.44 -2.95 -14.24
N ASP A 117 6.91 -2.58 -15.42
CA ASP A 117 6.48 -1.41 -16.21
C ASP A 117 6.87 -0.03 -15.61
N VAL A 118 7.38 0.04 -14.39
CA VAL A 118 7.74 1.31 -13.74
C VAL A 118 9.13 1.29 -13.09
N VAL A 119 9.94 0.29 -13.41
CA VAL A 119 11.29 0.11 -12.82
C VAL A 119 12.23 1.30 -13.07
N ASP A 120 12.06 2.01 -14.16
CA ASP A 120 12.87 3.18 -14.51
C ASP A 120 12.79 4.30 -13.45
N GLN A 121 11.71 4.36 -12.67
CA GLN A 121 11.58 5.32 -11.59
C GLN A 121 12.51 5.02 -10.40
N TYR A 122 13.07 3.82 -10.37
CA TYR A 122 14.00 3.36 -9.33
C TYR A 122 15.46 3.44 -9.78
N GLY A 123 15.75 4.09 -10.91
CA GLY A 123 17.11 4.41 -11.31
C GLY A 123 17.86 5.17 -10.21
N GLY A 124 19.09 4.74 -9.91
CA GLY A 124 19.87 5.27 -8.79
C GLY A 124 19.57 4.64 -7.41
N TYR A 125 18.56 3.80 -7.29
CA TYR A 125 18.38 3.00 -6.07
C TYR A 125 19.45 1.90 -6.01
N PRO A 126 20.14 1.70 -4.88
CA PRO A 126 21.17 0.67 -4.75
C PRO A 126 20.69 -0.73 -5.15
N GLN A 127 19.41 -1.03 -4.92
CA GLN A 127 18.77 -2.31 -5.27
C GLN A 127 18.65 -2.49 -6.79
N ARG A 128 18.39 -1.41 -7.54
CA ARG A 128 18.34 -1.43 -9.00
C ARG A 128 19.74 -1.44 -9.60
N GLU A 129 20.63 -0.58 -9.13
CA GLU A 129 22.01 -0.49 -9.60
C GLU A 129 22.77 -1.81 -9.45
N ARG A 130 22.50 -2.54 -8.36
CA ARG A 130 23.05 -3.89 -8.13
C ARG A 130 22.62 -4.88 -9.20
N VAL A 131 21.39 -4.81 -9.67
CA VAL A 131 20.90 -5.67 -10.76
C VAL A 131 21.59 -5.31 -12.06
N LEU A 132 21.67 -4.02 -12.37
CA LEU A 132 22.30 -3.53 -13.60
C LEU A 132 23.81 -3.82 -13.68
N ALA A 133 24.46 -4.02 -12.53
CA ALA A 133 25.88 -4.41 -12.46
C ALA A 133 26.12 -5.91 -12.71
N LEU A 134 25.08 -6.75 -12.74
CA LEU A 134 25.23 -8.15 -13.05
C LEU A 134 25.60 -8.37 -14.53
N PRO A 135 26.41 -9.38 -14.83
CA PRO A 135 26.72 -9.72 -16.22
C PRO A 135 25.45 -10.17 -16.94
N GLY A 136 25.32 -9.78 -18.21
CA GLY A 136 24.26 -10.30 -19.07
C GLY A 136 24.35 -11.83 -19.19
N ILE A 137 23.20 -12.46 -19.13
CA ILE A 137 23.10 -13.94 -19.15
C ILE A 137 22.01 -14.37 -20.12
N GLU A 138 22.29 -15.47 -20.83
CA GLU A 138 21.27 -16.14 -21.64
C GLU A 138 20.43 -17.06 -20.73
N VAL A 139 19.11 -16.90 -20.82
CA VAL A 139 18.18 -17.69 -20.00
C VAL A 139 17.74 -18.93 -20.76
N PRO A 140 17.98 -20.13 -20.24
CA PRO A 140 17.59 -21.36 -20.91
C PRO A 140 16.05 -21.54 -20.92
N ASP A 141 15.56 -22.21 -21.94
CA ASP A 141 14.20 -22.78 -21.99
C ASP A 141 14.27 -24.28 -21.73
N SER A 142 14.50 -24.63 -20.47
CA SER A 142 14.76 -26.01 -20.04
C SER A 142 13.49 -26.86 -19.96
N VAL A 143 12.34 -26.22 -19.71
CA VAL A 143 11.05 -26.90 -19.48
C VAL A 143 9.94 -26.18 -20.25
N SER A 144 9.14 -26.95 -21.00
CA SER A 144 7.91 -26.43 -21.59
C SER A 144 6.82 -26.29 -20.53
N VAL A 145 6.28 -25.08 -20.37
CA VAL A 145 5.22 -24.80 -19.42
C VAL A 145 3.92 -24.47 -20.17
N SER A 146 2.99 -25.41 -20.15
CA SER A 146 1.65 -25.24 -20.69
C SER A 146 0.60 -25.48 -19.60
N CYS A 147 -0.51 -24.78 -19.67
CA CYS A 147 -1.66 -24.99 -18.80
C CYS A 147 -2.95 -24.65 -19.55
N PRO A 148 -4.10 -25.19 -19.15
CA PRO A 148 -5.39 -24.70 -19.60
C PRO A 148 -5.54 -23.19 -19.32
N PRO A 149 -6.48 -22.50 -19.97
CA PRO A 149 -6.79 -21.10 -19.64
C PRO A 149 -7.07 -20.93 -18.15
N VAL A 150 -6.45 -19.91 -17.57
CA VAL A 150 -6.64 -19.60 -16.14
C VAL A 150 -8.05 -19.02 -15.97
N PRO A 151 -8.79 -19.42 -14.93
CA PRO A 151 -10.08 -18.82 -14.62
C PRO A 151 -9.96 -17.30 -14.45
N ASP A 152 -10.83 -16.56 -15.09
CA ASP A 152 -10.96 -15.12 -14.93
C ASP A 152 -12.45 -14.76 -14.88
N ALA A 153 -12.87 -14.16 -13.77
CA ALA A 153 -14.26 -13.76 -13.60
C ALA A 153 -14.54 -12.33 -14.06
N GLY A 154 -13.50 -11.57 -14.47
CA GLY A 154 -13.62 -10.19 -14.93
C GLY A 154 -14.15 -9.21 -13.87
N GLY A 155 -14.41 -7.98 -14.28
CA GLY A 155 -15.16 -6.99 -13.52
C GLY A 155 -14.53 -6.46 -12.22
N CYS A 156 -14.98 -5.28 -11.81
CA CYS A 156 -14.63 -4.66 -10.52
C CYS A 156 -15.79 -4.81 -9.53
N ALA A 157 -15.51 -5.12 -8.26
CA ALA A 157 -16.54 -5.22 -7.23
C ALA A 157 -17.26 -3.89 -6.93
N CYS A 158 -16.89 -2.80 -7.59
CA CYS A 158 -17.64 -1.54 -7.57
C CYS A 158 -18.90 -1.57 -8.49
N GLY A 159 -19.17 -2.69 -9.17
CA GLY A 159 -20.31 -2.85 -10.08
C GLY A 159 -20.11 -2.25 -11.47
N GLN A 160 -18.87 -1.95 -11.86
CA GLN A 160 -18.52 -1.44 -13.18
C GLN A 160 -17.46 -2.36 -13.81
N GLU A 161 -17.51 -2.51 -15.13
CA GLU A 161 -16.47 -3.26 -15.85
C GLU A 161 -15.08 -2.66 -15.61
N ARG A 162 -15.00 -1.33 -15.58
CA ARG A 162 -13.84 -0.55 -15.15
C ARG A 162 -14.29 0.61 -14.29
N CYS A 163 -13.56 0.91 -13.24
CA CYS A 163 -13.75 2.17 -12.56
C CYS A 163 -13.44 3.35 -13.48
N ALA A 164 -14.17 4.45 -13.31
CA ALA A 164 -13.95 5.65 -14.10
C ALA A 164 -12.52 6.18 -13.91
N GLY A 165 -11.88 6.57 -15.00
CA GLY A 165 -10.48 6.96 -15.02
C GLY A 165 -9.59 5.82 -15.52
N ASN A 166 -8.91 6.06 -16.62
CA ASN A 166 -7.98 5.08 -17.19
C ASN A 166 -6.58 5.37 -16.67
N TYR A 167 -6.36 5.08 -15.41
CA TYR A 167 -5.08 5.27 -14.73
C TYR A 167 -4.58 3.92 -14.23
N GLY A 168 -3.29 3.72 -14.32
CA GLY A 168 -2.58 2.57 -13.79
C GLY A 168 -1.65 2.96 -12.66
N TRP A 169 -0.85 2.02 -12.24
CA TRP A 169 0.21 2.24 -11.28
C TRP A 169 1.35 3.07 -11.87
N ASP A 170 2.03 3.78 -11.01
CA ASP A 170 3.23 4.55 -11.35
C ASP A 170 4.42 4.24 -10.44
N GLY A 171 4.25 3.27 -9.54
CA GLY A 171 5.29 2.83 -8.62
C GLY A 171 4.83 1.70 -7.72
N MET A 172 5.75 1.23 -6.89
CA MET A 172 5.42 0.33 -5.79
C MET A 172 4.58 1.06 -4.75
N HIS A 173 3.85 0.28 -3.95
CA HIS A 173 3.09 0.82 -2.83
C HIS A 173 3.99 1.66 -1.91
N PRO A 174 3.58 2.87 -1.51
CA PRO A 174 4.43 3.75 -0.71
C PRO A 174 4.82 3.16 0.65
N ASP A 175 3.96 2.32 1.22
CA ASP A 175 4.21 1.64 2.49
C ASP A 175 5.02 0.33 2.31
N LEU A 176 5.37 -0.07 1.08
CA LEU A 176 6.22 -1.25 0.86
C LEU A 176 7.66 -0.95 1.27
N VAL A 177 8.17 -1.73 2.21
CA VAL A 177 9.53 -1.54 2.73
C VAL A 177 10.56 -2.17 1.80
N ILE A 178 11.42 -1.32 1.24
CA ILE A 178 12.59 -1.72 0.45
C ILE A 178 13.75 -1.97 1.41
N GLY A 179 14.24 -3.20 1.46
CA GLY A 179 15.41 -3.56 2.27
C GLY A 179 16.74 -3.13 1.61
N PRO A 180 17.80 -2.92 2.39
CA PRO A 180 19.10 -2.49 1.85
C PRO A 180 19.73 -3.52 0.91
N ASP A 181 19.47 -4.81 1.15
CA ASP A 181 20.05 -5.92 0.39
C ASP A 181 19.09 -6.54 -0.63
N ASP A 182 17.93 -5.95 -0.83
CA ASP A 182 16.97 -6.39 -1.83
C ASP A 182 17.52 -6.19 -3.25
N TRP A 183 16.91 -6.87 -4.18
CA TRP A 183 17.15 -6.74 -5.61
C TRP A 183 15.90 -6.18 -6.27
N MET A 184 16.09 -5.42 -7.35
CA MET A 184 14.97 -4.81 -8.07
C MET A 184 15.05 -5.11 -9.57
N PRO A 185 14.75 -6.35 -9.97
CA PRO A 185 14.77 -6.75 -11.37
C PRO A 185 13.45 -6.41 -12.08
N ASP A 186 13.51 -6.32 -13.43
CA ASP A 186 12.37 -6.09 -14.31
C ASP A 186 12.23 -7.17 -15.40
N THR A 187 13.30 -7.80 -15.78
CA THR A 187 13.32 -8.74 -16.91
C THR A 187 13.59 -10.17 -16.47
N ARG A 188 13.23 -11.13 -17.34
CA ARG A 188 13.55 -12.54 -17.17
C ARG A 188 15.05 -12.78 -16.97
N ALA A 189 15.87 -12.11 -17.78
CA ALA A 189 17.33 -12.25 -17.72
C ALA A 189 17.88 -11.72 -16.40
N GLU A 190 17.38 -10.61 -15.90
CA GLU A 190 17.81 -10.03 -14.62
C GLU A 190 17.45 -10.95 -13.45
N VAL A 191 16.22 -11.47 -13.38
CA VAL A 191 15.84 -12.44 -12.32
C VAL A 191 16.70 -13.68 -12.40
N TYR A 192 16.95 -14.19 -13.61
CA TYR A 192 17.78 -15.37 -13.78
C TYR A 192 19.24 -15.11 -13.38
N ALA A 193 19.78 -13.92 -13.71
CA ALA A 193 21.13 -13.52 -13.30
C ALA A 193 21.25 -13.47 -11.77
N ILE A 194 20.25 -12.92 -11.07
CA ILE A 194 20.20 -12.94 -9.61
C ILE A 194 20.15 -14.37 -9.08
N CYS A 195 19.34 -15.24 -9.71
CA CYS A 195 19.27 -16.65 -9.31
C CYS A 195 20.62 -17.36 -9.45
N GLN A 196 21.39 -17.07 -10.49
CA GLN A 196 22.73 -17.65 -10.68
C GLN A 196 23.73 -17.07 -9.66
N GLU A 197 23.75 -15.75 -9.49
CA GLU A 197 24.62 -15.06 -8.52
C GLU A 197 24.41 -15.57 -7.10
N ARG A 198 23.14 -15.71 -6.70
CA ARG A 198 22.73 -16.16 -5.36
C ARG A 198 22.57 -17.67 -5.26
N ARG A 199 22.77 -18.42 -6.35
CA ARG A 199 22.59 -19.88 -6.43
C ARG A 199 21.20 -20.33 -5.99
N LEU A 200 20.17 -19.56 -6.32
CA LEU A 200 18.78 -19.86 -5.96
C LEU A 200 18.29 -21.09 -6.72
N THR A 201 17.54 -21.93 -6.04
CA THR A 201 16.85 -23.08 -6.60
C THR A 201 15.35 -22.98 -6.52
N HIS A 202 14.85 -22.23 -5.54
CA HIS A 202 13.43 -22.03 -5.29
C HIS A 202 13.08 -20.55 -5.37
N LEU A 203 11.95 -20.24 -6.00
CA LEU A 203 11.37 -18.91 -6.05
C LEU A 203 9.96 -18.96 -5.48
N ILE A 204 9.74 -18.24 -4.38
CA ILE A 204 8.41 -18.06 -3.77
C ILE A 204 7.84 -16.75 -4.30
N TYR A 205 6.76 -16.86 -5.06
CA TYR A 205 6.06 -15.73 -5.69
C TYR A 205 4.96 -15.19 -4.80
N LEU A 206 4.94 -13.88 -4.60
CA LEU A 206 3.87 -13.13 -3.94
C LEU A 206 3.59 -11.82 -4.68
N GLY A 207 2.47 -11.17 -4.40
CA GLY A 207 2.09 -9.89 -5.03
C GLY A 207 0.84 -10.02 -5.92
N PHE A 208 0.73 -9.18 -6.97
CA PHE A 208 -0.53 -8.93 -7.69
C PHE A 208 -0.34 -8.75 -9.20
N HIS A 209 -1.29 -9.22 -10.04
CA HIS A 209 -2.33 -10.20 -9.67
C HIS A 209 -1.89 -11.59 -10.04
N THR A 210 -2.43 -12.59 -9.32
CA THR A 210 -2.01 -13.98 -9.41
C THR A 210 -1.98 -14.51 -10.85
N GLN A 211 -3.08 -14.38 -11.58
CA GLN A 211 -3.20 -14.92 -12.94
C GLN A 211 -2.66 -14.00 -14.04
N VAL A 212 -2.28 -12.77 -13.71
CA VAL A 212 -1.79 -11.77 -14.68
C VAL A 212 -0.29 -11.59 -14.52
N CYS A 213 0.13 -10.73 -13.60
CA CYS A 213 1.54 -10.33 -13.47
C CYS A 213 2.40 -11.44 -12.88
N LEU A 214 1.95 -12.10 -11.80
CA LEU A 214 2.71 -13.20 -11.22
C LEU A 214 2.91 -14.36 -12.19
N LEU A 215 1.92 -14.61 -13.04
CA LEU A 215 1.99 -15.70 -14.02
C LEU A 215 2.75 -15.32 -15.28
N GLY A 216 2.39 -14.18 -15.90
CA GLY A 216 2.65 -13.89 -17.30
C GLY A 216 3.68 -12.81 -17.59
N LYS A 217 4.14 -12.03 -16.62
CA LYS A 217 5.19 -11.02 -16.81
C LYS A 217 6.54 -11.69 -17.16
N PRO A 218 7.50 -10.98 -17.77
CA PRO A 218 8.81 -11.54 -18.11
C PRO A 218 9.53 -12.19 -16.93
N MET A 219 9.39 -11.65 -15.72
CA MET A 219 9.92 -12.22 -14.49
C MET A 219 8.94 -13.16 -13.78
N GLY A 220 7.76 -13.40 -14.38
CA GLY A 220 6.68 -14.17 -13.78
C GLY A 220 6.99 -15.67 -13.65
N LEU A 221 6.14 -16.35 -12.89
CA LEU A 221 6.30 -17.75 -12.52
C LEU A 221 6.48 -18.67 -13.73
N LYS A 222 5.71 -18.47 -14.80
CA LYS A 222 5.79 -19.31 -16.01
C LYS A 222 7.15 -19.18 -16.69
N ALA A 223 7.69 -17.97 -16.78
CA ALA A 223 8.98 -17.69 -17.40
C ALA A 223 10.15 -18.28 -16.60
N MET A 224 10.11 -18.18 -15.28
CA MET A 224 11.19 -18.71 -14.43
C MET A 224 11.11 -20.22 -14.24
N LYS A 225 9.90 -20.77 -14.26
CA LYS A 225 9.71 -22.23 -14.32
C LYS A 225 10.27 -22.81 -15.61
N SER A 226 10.05 -22.13 -16.77
CA SER A 226 10.64 -22.61 -18.04
C SER A 226 12.17 -22.56 -18.03
N ALA A 227 12.78 -21.67 -17.23
CA ALA A 227 14.22 -21.63 -17.01
C ALA A 227 14.75 -22.73 -16.08
N GLY A 228 13.88 -23.59 -15.55
CA GLY A 228 14.25 -24.75 -14.71
C GLY A 228 14.25 -24.49 -13.21
N LEU A 229 13.74 -23.35 -12.74
CA LEU A 229 13.63 -23.05 -11.32
C LEU A 229 12.37 -23.69 -10.70
N GLN A 230 12.48 -24.07 -9.43
CA GLN A 230 11.34 -24.51 -8.64
C GLN A 230 10.53 -23.28 -8.22
N CYS A 231 9.41 -23.07 -8.87
CA CYS A 231 8.53 -21.92 -8.60
C CYS A 231 7.37 -22.35 -7.70
N VAL A 232 7.10 -21.57 -6.67
CA VAL A 232 6.07 -21.82 -5.65
C VAL A 232 5.23 -20.54 -5.51
N LEU A 233 3.92 -20.66 -5.43
CA LEU A 233 3.04 -19.51 -5.18
C LEU A 233 2.73 -19.40 -3.68
N ALA A 234 2.99 -18.23 -3.10
CA ALA A 234 2.53 -17.88 -1.75
C ALA A 234 1.02 -17.53 -1.81
N ARG A 235 0.16 -18.56 -1.68
CA ARG A 235 -1.30 -18.42 -1.86
C ARG A 235 -1.98 -17.47 -0.86
N ASP A 236 -1.31 -17.19 0.25
CA ASP A 236 -1.77 -16.29 1.32
C ASP A 236 -1.25 -14.85 1.18
N MET A 237 -0.39 -14.59 0.17
CA MET A 237 0.24 -13.30 -0.09
C MET A 237 -0.03 -12.79 -1.52
N THR A 238 -1.14 -13.20 -2.10
CA THR A 238 -1.55 -12.82 -3.45
C THR A 238 -3.05 -12.64 -3.54
N ASP A 239 -3.51 -11.99 -4.59
CA ASP A 239 -4.91 -11.81 -4.91
C ASP A 239 -5.09 -11.92 -6.43
N ALA A 240 -6.16 -12.57 -6.87
CA ALA A 240 -6.47 -12.64 -8.28
C ALA A 240 -6.99 -11.29 -8.79
N HIS A 241 -6.80 -11.03 -10.08
CA HIS A 241 -7.38 -9.87 -10.74
C HIS A 241 -8.87 -9.79 -10.42
N PRO A 242 -9.43 -8.58 -10.22
CA PRO A 242 -10.70 -8.39 -9.56
C PRO A 242 -11.84 -9.15 -10.24
N GLY A 243 -11.97 -10.38 -9.83
CA GLY A 243 -13.07 -11.22 -10.27
C GLY A 243 -14.32 -10.89 -9.47
N TYR A 244 -15.14 -10.00 -10.00
CA TYR A 244 -16.46 -9.74 -9.46
C TYR A 244 -17.49 -9.94 -10.56
N ASP A 245 -18.29 -10.97 -10.41
CA ASP A 245 -19.40 -11.28 -11.30
C ASP A 245 -20.63 -11.55 -10.41
N PRO A 246 -21.46 -10.53 -10.15
CA PRO A 246 -22.63 -10.66 -9.28
C PRO A 246 -23.66 -11.64 -9.85
N ASP A 247 -23.76 -11.77 -11.18
CA ASP A 247 -24.70 -12.66 -11.83
C ASP A 247 -24.33 -14.13 -11.59
N ARG A 248 -23.03 -14.40 -11.45
CA ARG A 248 -22.48 -15.72 -11.12
C ARG A 248 -22.18 -15.89 -9.64
N GLY A 249 -22.41 -14.88 -8.83
CA GLY A 249 -22.15 -14.90 -7.40
C GLY A 249 -20.66 -14.89 -7.03
N PHE A 250 -19.76 -14.48 -7.94
CA PHE A 250 -18.33 -14.45 -7.66
C PHE A 250 -17.91 -13.20 -6.89
N THR A 251 -17.21 -13.42 -5.81
CA THR A 251 -16.44 -12.40 -5.10
C THR A 251 -14.97 -12.45 -5.50
N PRO A 252 -14.17 -11.38 -5.25
CA PRO A 252 -12.73 -11.42 -5.47
C PRO A 252 -12.03 -12.58 -4.74
N ASP A 253 -12.49 -12.94 -3.56
CA ASP A 253 -11.93 -14.05 -2.79
C ASP A 253 -12.16 -15.40 -3.46
N GLN A 254 -13.39 -15.65 -3.92
CA GLN A 254 -13.73 -16.88 -4.65
C GLN A 254 -12.93 -17.00 -5.94
N ASN A 255 -12.73 -15.88 -6.65
CA ASN A 255 -11.88 -15.87 -7.83
C ASN A 255 -10.42 -16.22 -7.48
N THR A 256 -9.88 -15.65 -6.41
CA THR A 256 -8.53 -15.97 -5.95
C THR A 256 -8.38 -17.46 -5.62
N GLU A 257 -9.38 -18.04 -4.95
CA GLU A 257 -9.39 -19.49 -4.65
C GLU A 257 -9.37 -20.34 -5.93
N GLN A 258 -10.19 -20.01 -6.92
CA GLN A 258 -10.21 -20.74 -8.19
C GLN A 258 -8.89 -20.63 -8.94
N VAL A 259 -8.29 -19.45 -8.95
CA VAL A 259 -6.96 -19.23 -9.56
C VAL A 259 -5.87 -20.02 -8.82
N VAL A 260 -5.87 -20.00 -7.49
CA VAL A 260 -4.95 -20.80 -6.67
C VAL A 260 -5.12 -22.30 -6.95
N GLU A 261 -6.36 -22.78 -7.01
CA GLU A 261 -6.64 -24.19 -7.38
C GLU A 261 -6.10 -24.55 -8.76
N HIS A 262 -6.27 -23.64 -9.74
CA HIS A 262 -5.73 -23.83 -11.07
C HIS A 262 -4.19 -23.93 -11.06
N PHE A 263 -3.51 -23.07 -10.29
CA PHE A 263 -2.06 -23.14 -10.13
C PHE A 263 -1.63 -24.50 -9.55
N GLU A 264 -2.31 -24.96 -8.51
CA GLU A 264 -2.02 -26.24 -7.86
C GLU A 264 -2.20 -27.45 -8.77
N LYS A 265 -3.15 -27.37 -9.69
CA LYS A 265 -3.44 -28.43 -10.67
C LYS A 265 -2.45 -28.48 -11.84
N TYR A 266 -2.06 -27.30 -12.36
CA TYR A 266 -1.45 -27.25 -13.69
C TYR A 266 -0.11 -26.51 -13.75
N LEU A 267 0.21 -25.66 -12.78
CA LEU A 267 1.34 -24.73 -12.91
C LEU A 267 2.43 -24.95 -11.88
N ALA A 268 2.11 -24.80 -10.60
CA ALA A 268 3.10 -24.86 -9.54
C ALA A 268 2.43 -25.21 -8.20
N PRO A 269 3.17 -25.85 -7.28
CA PRO A 269 2.70 -25.99 -5.92
C PRO A 269 2.54 -24.63 -5.26
N THR A 270 1.72 -24.59 -4.21
CA THR A 270 1.53 -23.41 -3.38
C THR A 270 2.02 -23.63 -1.96
N ILE A 271 2.33 -22.52 -1.29
CA ILE A 271 2.74 -22.50 0.11
C ILE A 271 1.85 -21.54 0.88
N HIS A 272 1.59 -21.81 2.14
CA HIS A 272 1.07 -20.81 3.07
C HIS A 272 2.27 -20.14 3.74
N PHE A 273 2.71 -19.04 3.17
CA PHE A 273 4.04 -18.48 3.47
C PHE A 273 4.14 -17.97 4.90
N GLN A 274 3.10 -17.34 5.44
CA GLN A 274 3.05 -16.94 6.83
C GLN A 274 3.28 -18.13 7.77
N ASN A 275 2.60 -19.25 7.55
CA ASN A 275 2.75 -20.44 8.39
C ASN A 275 4.19 -20.97 8.38
N GLU A 276 4.86 -20.93 7.23
CA GLU A 276 6.24 -21.38 7.15
C GLU A 276 7.20 -20.47 7.92
N LEU A 277 7.01 -19.16 7.82
CA LEU A 277 7.80 -18.20 8.58
C LEU A 277 7.55 -18.29 10.10
N GLU A 278 6.33 -18.62 10.52
CA GLU A 278 5.98 -18.85 11.93
C GLU A 278 6.66 -20.10 12.48
N LYS A 279 6.69 -21.20 11.72
CA LYS A 279 7.42 -22.44 12.09
C LYS A 279 8.91 -22.18 12.31
N LEU A 280 9.48 -21.23 11.58
CA LEU A 280 10.89 -20.83 11.72
C LEU A 280 11.12 -19.86 12.90
N GLY A 281 10.07 -19.43 13.61
CA GLY A 281 10.16 -18.44 14.66
C GLY A 281 10.47 -17.03 14.17
N LEU A 282 10.34 -16.77 12.87
CA LEU A 282 10.66 -15.51 12.23
C LEU A 282 9.50 -14.53 12.25
N TRP A 283 8.31 -15.03 12.39
CA TRP A 283 7.09 -14.24 12.50
C TRP A 283 6.37 -14.61 13.79
N LYS A 284 6.16 -13.66 14.64
CA LYS A 284 5.41 -13.82 15.88
C LYS A 284 3.96 -13.43 15.63
N SER A 285 3.20 -14.32 15.04
CA SER A 285 1.75 -14.21 14.99
C SER A 285 1.14 -15.18 15.98
N ASP A 286 0.09 -14.77 16.63
CA ASP A 286 -0.70 -15.66 17.51
C ASP A 286 -1.48 -16.71 16.69
N PHE A 287 -1.49 -16.60 15.37
CA PHE A 287 -2.31 -17.41 14.47
C PHE A 287 -1.54 -17.97 13.28
N VAL A 288 -1.81 -19.22 12.97
CA VAL A 288 -1.13 -20.02 11.93
C VAL A 288 -1.82 -19.91 10.57
N ALA A 289 -2.93 -19.22 10.46
CA ALA A 289 -3.75 -19.16 9.25
C ALA A 289 -4.06 -17.72 8.80
N ASP A 290 -4.55 -17.59 7.56
CA ASP A 290 -5.02 -16.34 7.01
C ASP A 290 -6.04 -15.66 7.92
N PRO A 291 -6.08 -14.32 7.91
CA PRO A 291 -7.12 -13.60 8.62
C PRO A 291 -8.51 -13.90 8.03
N VAL A 292 -9.52 -13.80 8.85
CA VAL A 292 -10.89 -13.71 8.34
C VAL A 292 -10.99 -12.48 7.46
N ARG A 293 -11.45 -12.65 6.24
CA ARG A 293 -11.60 -11.55 5.28
C ARG A 293 -12.91 -10.82 5.53
N ILE A 294 -12.85 -9.51 5.49
CA ILE A 294 -13.98 -8.60 5.70
C ILE A 294 -14.18 -7.78 4.43
N ALA A 295 -15.38 -7.80 3.87
CA ALA A 295 -15.71 -7.02 2.68
C ALA A 295 -17.06 -6.29 2.87
N PRO A 296 -17.17 -4.98 2.60
CA PRO A 296 -16.07 -4.10 2.18
C PRO A 296 -15.05 -3.91 3.31
N TRP A 297 -13.83 -3.59 2.94
CA TRP A 297 -12.75 -3.42 3.89
C TRP A 297 -12.70 -2.00 4.47
N GLY A 298 -12.26 -1.87 5.71
CA GLY A 298 -11.94 -0.62 6.38
C GLY A 298 -11.13 -0.89 7.65
N THR A 299 -10.16 -0.04 7.94
CA THR A 299 -9.34 -0.10 9.17
C THR A 299 -9.65 1.05 10.10
N ASP A 300 -9.07 1.03 11.30
CA ASP A 300 -9.19 2.15 12.25
C ASP A 300 -8.61 3.45 11.67
N GLN A 301 -7.55 3.37 10.88
CA GLN A 301 -6.93 4.54 10.23
C GLN A 301 -7.68 4.96 8.95
N ARG A 302 -8.21 4.00 8.21
CA ARG A 302 -8.91 4.18 6.92
C ARG A 302 -10.25 3.47 6.98
N PRO A 303 -11.25 4.00 7.69
CA PRO A 303 -12.54 3.35 7.84
C PRO A 303 -13.31 3.31 6.52
N HIS A 304 -14.12 2.29 6.34
CA HIS A 304 -15.11 2.29 5.27
C HIS A 304 -16.23 3.28 5.59
N LEU A 305 -16.39 4.31 4.75
CA LEU A 305 -17.41 5.34 4.93
C LEU A 305 -18.69 4.95 4.20
N PHE A 306 -19.84 5.15 4.86
CA PHE A 306 -21.14 4.87 4.25
C PHE A 306 -22.21 5.88 4.68
N GLU A 307 -23.26 6.02 3.89
CA GLU A 307 -24.33 7.03 4.12
C GLU A 307 -25.53 6.47 4.86
N LYS A 308 -26.07 5.36 4.40
CA LYS A 308 -27.32 4.78 4.91
C LYS A 308 -27.06 3.49 5.67
N ASP A 309 -26.56 2.53 4.97
CA ASP A 309 -26.23 1.21 5.46
C ASP A 309 -25.04 0.64 4.70
N VAL A 310 -24.41 -0.36 5.29
CA VAL A 310 -23.36 -1.14 4.65
C VAL A 310 -23.60 -2.62 4.94
N VAL A 311 -23.56 -3.41 3.88
CA VAL A 311 -23.63 -4.88 3.98
C VAL A 311 -22.22 -5.43 4.04
N VAL A 312 -21.91 -6.16 5.10
CA VAL A 312 -20.57 -6.68 5.37
C VAL A 312 -20.58 -8.20 5.29
N THR A 313 -19.68 -8.75 4.52
CA THR A 313 -19.46 -10.20 4.42
C THR A 313 -18.15 -10.60 5.09
N LEU A 314 -18.18 -11.76 5.73
CA LEU A 314 -17.00 -12.39 6.32
C LEU A 314 -16.72 -13.71 5.62
N SER A 315 -15.46 -13.99 5.36
CA SER A 315 -15.04 -15.27 4.80
C SER A 315 -13.69 -15.73 5.37
N ALA A 316 -13.54 -17.05 5.46
CA ALA A 316 -12.30 -17.71 5.84
C ALA A 316 -11.98 -18.79 4.81
N PRO A 317 -11.61 -18.39 3.57
CA PRO A 317 -11.61 -19.28 2.42
C PRO A 317 -10.67 -20.48 2.53
N LEU A 318 -9.58 -20.35 3.28
CA LEU A 318 -8.63 -21.45 3.46
C LEU A 318 -9.02 -22.41 4.61
N GLN A 319 -10.14 -22.13 5.27
CA GLN A 319 -10.65 -22.89 6.42
C GLN A 319 -12.14 -23.19 6.24
N ALA A 320 -12.48 -23.89 5.15
CA ALA A 320 -13.86 -24.15 4.74
C ALA A 320 -14.72 -24.82 5.83
N ASP A 321 -14.10 -25.60 6.72
CA ASP A 321 -14.80 -26.30 7.82
C ASP A 321 -14.86 -25.48 9.13
N ALA A 322 -14.32 -24.25 9.14
CA ALA A 322 -14.31 -23.41 10.31
C ALA A 322 -15.59 -22.57 10.41
N SER A 323 -16.06 -22.37 11.64
CA SER A 323 -17.11 -21.40 11.94
C SER A 323 -16.50 -20.01 12.15
N ILE A 324 -17.07 -18.99 11.54
CA ILE A 324 -16.67 -17.60 11.77
C ILE A 324 -17.54 -17.01 12.88
N HIS A 325 -16.90 -16.47 13.90
CA HIS A 325 -17.55 -15.77 14.99
C HIS A 325 -17.12 -14.30 14.99
N PHE A 326 -17.98 -13.43 15.49
CA PHE A 326 -17.72 -12.00 15.48
C PHE A 326 -18.20 -11.30 16.75
N THR A 327 -17.69 -10.09 16.99
CA THR A 327 -18.13 -9.18 18.05
C THR A 327 -18.27 -7.76 17.50
N LEU A 328 -19.12 -6.96 18.12
CA LEU A 328 -19.34 -5.53 17.78
C LEU A 328 -19.04 -4.60 18.96
N ASP A 329 -18.64 -5.16 20.10
CA ASP A 329 -18.32 -4.45 21.34
C ASP A 329 -16.81 -4.21 21.53
N GLY A 330 -15.99 -4.61 20.53
CA GLY A 330 -14.55 -4.48 20.59
C GLY A 330 -13.81 -5.62 21.30
N SER A 331 -14.54 -6.57 21.91
CA SER A 331 -13.94 -7.76 22.52
C SER A 331 -13.38 -8.72 21.45
N ALA A 332 -12.42 -9.57 21.83
CA ALA A 332 -11.95 -10.62 20.93
C ALA A 332 -13.03 -11.70 20.77
N PRO A 333 -13.35 -12.14 19.54
CA PRO A 333 -14.28 -13.24 19.33
C PRO A 333 -13.81 -14.53 19.98
N THR A 334 -14.75 -15.31 20.47
CA THR A 334 -14.55 -16.64 21.05
C THR A 334 -15.50 -17.65 20.37
N PRO A 335 -15.34 -18.95 20.55
CA PRO A 335 -16.31 -19.93 20.05
C PRO A 335 -17.76 -19.75 20.54
N SER A 336 -17.94 -18.98 21.62
CA SER A 336 -19.28 -18.65 22.18
C SER A 336 -19.82 -17.31 21.68
N SER A 337 -19.03 -16.53 20.96
CA SER A 337 -19.48 -15.28 20.33
C SER A 337 -20.50 -15.56 19.21
N PRO A 338 -21.29 -14.57 18.77
CA PRO A 338 -22.23 -14.73 17.68
C PRO A 338 -21.60 -15.39 16.44
N LEU A 339 -22.31 -16.37 15.90
CA LEU A 339 -21.94 -17.10 14.71
C LEU A 339 -22.28 -16.26 13.46
N TYR A 340 -21.35 -16.11 12.55
CA TYR A 340 -21.61 -15.53 11.24
C TYR A 340 -22.29 -16.58 10.34
N SER A 341 -23.54 -16.34 9.98
CA SER A 341 -24.33 -17.22 9.11
C SER A 341 -24.90 -16.51 7.87
N ALA A 342 -24.87 -15.19 7.86
CA ALA A 342 -25.36 -14.36 6.76
C ALA A 342 -24.67 -13.00 6.79
N PRO A 343 -24.68 -12.24 5.66
CA PRO A 343 -24.16 -10.88 5.62
C PRO A 343 -24.71 -10.00 6.73
N LEU A 344 -23.85 -9.22 7.37
CA LEU A 344 -24.21 -8.28 8.44
C LEU A 344 -24.55 -6.93 7.82
N THR A 345 -25.64 -6.32 8.26
CA THR A 345 -26.00 -4.97 7.83
C THR A 345 -25.83 -4.00 8.98
N PHE A 346 -25.00 -2.97 8.78
CA PHE A 346 -24.79 -1.90 9.77
C PHE A 346 -25.49 -0.62 9.35
N PHE A 347 -26.22 -0.03 10.27
CA PHE A 347 -26.92 1.26 10.13
C PHE A 347 -26.28 2.37 10.97
N ALA A 348 -25.24 2.05 11.73
CA ALA A 348 -24.48 2.96 12.58
C ALA A 348 -23.00 2.65 12.45
N SER A 349 -22.16 3.61 12.83
CA SER A 349 -20.71 3.40 12.90
C SER A 349 -20.41 2.19 13.79
N THR A 350 -19.64 1.26 13.27
CA THR A 350 -19.44 -0.06 13.88
C THR A 350 -17.98 -0.48 13.73
N ARG A 351 -17.42 -1.01 14.80
CA ARG A 351 -16.13 -1.69 14.79
C ARG A 351 -16.38 -3.18 14.97
N LEU A 352 -16.15 -3.92 13.91
CA LEU A 352 -16.33 -5.36 13.84
C LEU A 352 -15.00 -6.06 14.14
N ARG A 353 -15.05 -7.07 15.00
CA ARG A 353 -13.94 -8.04 15.11
C ARG A 353 -14.45 -9.42 14.73
N SER A 354 -13.61 -10.20 14.05
CA SER A 354 -13.97 -11.55 13.61
C SER A 354 -12.79 -12.50 13.78
N ALA A 355 -13.10 -13.76 14.03
CA ALA A 355 -12.16 -14.87 14.07
C ALA A 355 -12.85 -16.16 13.62
N ALA A 356 -12.09 -17.13 13.10
CA ALA A 356 -12.62 -18.42 12.70
C ALA A 356 -12.14 -19.52 13.63
N PHE A 357 -13.03 -20.47 13.92
CA PHE A 357 -12.80 -21.56 14.87
C PHE A 357 -13.14 -22.91 14.25
N PHE A 358 -12.31 -23.90 14.54
CA PHE A 358 -12.57 -25.30 14.22
C PHE A 358 -12.39 -26.15 15.47
N ARG A 359 -13.40 -26.93 15.83
CA ARG A 359 -13.41 -27.74 17.05
C ARG A 359 -13.06 -26.97 18.33
N GLY A 360 -13.52 -25.71 18.41
CA GLY A 360 -13.28 -24.82 19.55
C GLY A 360 -11.91 -24.15 19.60
N GLN A 361 -11.03 -24.42 18.64
CA GLN A 361 -9.73 -23.76 18.51
C GLN A 361 -9.76 -22.71 17.40
N GLN A 362 -9.16 -21.57 17.64
CA GLN A 362 -9.02 -20.53 16.62
C GLN A 362 -8.05 -20.99 15.52
N VAL A 363 -8.54 -20.96 14.29
CA VAL A 363 -7.81 -21.48 13.11
C VAL A 363 -7.51 -20.41 12.05
N CYS A 364 -8.07 -19.22 12.20
CA CYS A 364 -7.75 -18.05 11.41
C CYS A 364 -7.31 -16.90 12.30
N ARG A 365 -6.39 -16.09 11.78
CA ARG A 365 -6.05 -14.80 12.40
C ARG A 365 -7.33 -13.95 12.56
N GLY A 366 -7.51 -13.33 13.70
CA GLY A 366 -8.61 -12.39 13.92
C GLY A 366 -8.44 -11.14 13.05
N SER A 367 -9.54 -10.59 12.58
CA SER A 367 -9.59 -9.39 11.77
C SER A 367 -10.43 -8.30 12.42
N VAL A 368 -10.11 -7.05 12.09
CA VAL A 368 -10.86 -5.87 12.51
C VAL A 368 -11.34 -5.14 11.27
N GLY A 369 -12.64 -4.81 11.25
CA GLY A 369 -13.25 -3.94 10.23
C GLY A 369 -13.84 -2.71 10.89
N THR A 370 -13.52 -1.51 10.40
CA THR A 370 -14.05 -0.25 10.91
C THR A 370 -14.92 0.41 9.85
N PHE A 371 -16.17 0.64 10.22
CA PHE A 371 -17.21 1.21 9.37
C PHE A 371 -17.73 2.49 10.02
N VAL A 372 -17.68 3.60 9.31
CA VAL A 372 -18.12 4.90 9.83
C VAL A 372 -19.28 5.40 9.00
N ARG A 373 -20.41 5.56 9.65
CA ARG A 373 -21.58 6.19 9.06
C ARG A 373 -21.36 7.70 9.02
N LEU A 374 -21.51 8.27 7.83
CA LEU A 374 -21.47 9.72 7.66
C LEU A 374 -22.64 10.37 8.41
N GLY A 375 -22.38 11.51 9.00
CA GLY A 375 -23.41 12.35 9.61
C GLY A 375 -24.51 12.74 8.62
N ALA A 376 -25.53 13.42 9.08
CA ALA A 376 -26.52 14.03 8.19
C ALA A 376 -25.86 14.97 7.20
N MET A 377 -26.45 15.12 6.02
CA MET A 377 -26.01 16.15 5.07
C MET A 377 -26.13 17.52 5.77
N PRO A 378 -25.06 18.32 5.79
CA PRO A 378 -25.16 19.65 6.39
C PRO A 378 -26.12 20.53 5.59
N ASP A 379 -26.66 21.53 6.24
CA ASP A 379 -27.41 22.60 5.57
C ASP A 379 -26.50 23.31 4.56
N ALA A 380 -27.08 23.88 3.51
CA ALA A 380 -26.33 24.78 2.65
C ALA A 380 -25.86 26.01 3.44
N PRO A 381 -24.65 26.53 3.25
CA PRO A 381 -24.23 27.75 3.93
C PRO A 381 -25.00 28.96 3.41
N ASP A 382 -25.33 29.89 4.31
CA ASP A 382 -25.86 31.19 3.96
C ASP A 382 -24.76 32.16 3.49
N VAL A 383 -23.50 31.91 3.95
CA VAL A 383 -22.31 32.67 3.56
C VAL A 383 -21.22 31.68 3.15
N HIS A 384 -20.82 31.68 1.88
CA HIS A 384 -19.77 30.81 1.37
C HIS A 384 -18.37 31.34 1.68
N LEU A 385 -17.42 30.48 1.98
CA LEU A 385 -16.04 30.89 2.20
C LEU A 385 -15.39 31.53 0.96
N GLY A 386 -15.79 31.12 -0.25
CA GLY A 386 -15.32 31.75 -1.49
C GLY A 386 -15.71 33.24 -1.64
N ASP A 387 -16.70 33.72 -0.88
CA ASP A 387 -17.11 35.13 -0.86
C ASP A 387 -16.37 35.93 0.23
N LEU A 388 -15.54 35.27 1.04
CA LEU A 388 -14.86 35.87 2.18
C LEU A 388 -13.36 35.94 1.94
N GLN A 389 -12.72 37.01 2.42
CA GLN A 389 -11.26 37.09 2.41
C GLN A 389 -10.70 36.35 3.63
N PRO A 390 -9.83 35.36 3.43
CA PRO A 390 -9.16 34.70 4.55
C PRO A 390 -8.22 35.68 5.26
N MET A 391 -8.19 35.64 6.57
CA MET A 391 -7.19 36.36 7.38
C MET A 391 -5.78 35.83 7.10
N ARG A 392 -5.69 34.54 6.75
CA ARG A 392 -4.46 33.84 6.39
C ARG A 392 -4.82 32.68 5.46
N SER A 393 -3.99 32.48 4.44
CA SER A 393 -4.03 31.29 3.58
C SER A 393 -2.59 30.87 3.27
N VAL A 394 -2.22 29.67 3.69
CA VAL A 394 -0.88 29.12 3.45
C VAL A 394 -1.02 27.68 2.96
N GLY A 395 -0.14 27.27 2.06
CA GLY A 395 -0.15 25.90 1.54
C GLY A 395 0.72 25.73 0.31
N PHE A 396 0.58 24.59 -0.34
CA PHE A 396 1.23 24.33 -1.61
C PHE A 396 0.35 24.78 -2.78
N GLY A 397 0.96 25.46 -3.74
CA GLY A 397 0.32 25.85 -5.00
C GLY A 397 1.15 25.39 -6.20
N HIS A 398 0.50 25.30 -7.35
CA HIS A 398 1.18 25.01 -8.62
C HIS A 398 1.94 26.22 -9.14
N THR A 399 3.23 26.03 -9.43
CA THR A 399 3.99 27.00 -10.23
C THR A 399 3.88 26.63 -11.72
N HIS A 400 4.03 27.62 -12.59
CA HIS A 400 4.23 27.40 -14.02
C HIS A 400 5.40 26.42 -14.23
N GLY A 401 5.15 25.28 -14.88
CA GLY A 401 6.15 24.25 -15.09
C GLY A 401 5.93 22.95 -14.29
N GLY A 402 4.83 22.82 -13.57
CA GLY A 402 4.42 21.54 -12.93
C GLY A 402 5.17 21.17 -11.64
N VAL A 403 6.01 22.06 -11.11
CA VAL A 403 6.69 21.83 -9.83
C VAL A 403 5.85 22.40 -8.71
N MET A 404 5.44 21.53 -7.76
CA MET A 404 4.80 21.96 -6.53
C MET A 404 5.82 22.69 -5.66
N ARG A 405 5.51 23.91 -5.27
CA ARG A 405 6.30 24.66 -4.30
C ARG A 405 5.39 25.19 -3.22
N TYR A 406 5.92 25.29 -2.02
CA TYR A 406 5.26 26.06 -0.97
C TYR A 406 5.05 27.48 -1.49
N ALA A 407 3.80 27.84 -1.74
CA ALA A 407 3.43 29.18 -2.14
C ALA A 407 2.95 29.93 -0.89
N GLY A 408 3.53 31.07 -0.64
CA GLY A 408 2.97 31.99 0.35
C GLY A 408 1.55 32.41 -0.05
N ASP A 409 0.92 33.20 0.76
CA ASP A 409 -0.50 33.51 0.90
C ASP A 409 -1.36 33.67 -0.37
N ALA A 410 -0.80 33.91 -1.53
CA ALA A 410 -1.59 34.29 -2.72
C ALA A 410 -1.99 33.14 -3.66
N GLN A 411 -1.52 31.92 -3.47
CA GLN A 411 -1.78 30.78 -4.40
C GLN A 411 -2.07 29.45 -3.70
N ALA A 412 -2.26 29.47 -2.39
CA ALA A 412 -2.41 28.24 -1.61
C ALA A 412 -3.81 27.63 -1.73
N ALA A 413 -4.81 28.41 -2.02
CA ALA A 413 -6.20 27.98 -2.16
C ALA A 413 -6.82 28.57 -3.42
N GLN A 414 -7.75 27.86 -4.03
CA GLN A 414 -8.50 28.31 -5.21
C GLN A 414 -9.98 28.38 -4.84
N GLU A 415 -10.55 29.57 -5.00
CA GLU A 415 -11.98 29.83 -4.73
C GLU A 415 -12.82 29.25 -5.86
N ASP A 416 -13.87 28.51 -5.50
CA ASP A 416 -14.88 27.89 -6.36
C ASP A 416 -14.33 27.03 -7.50
N ARG A 417 -13.15 26.49 -7.28
CA ARG A 417 -12.49 25.54 -8.19
C ARG A 417 -11.49 24.69 -7.46
N SER A 418 -11.12 23.57 -8.08
CA SER A 418 -10.06 22.72 -7.57
C SER A 418 -8.72 23.46 -7.54
N ASN A 419 -7.79 23.03 -6.73
CA ASN A 419 -6.45 23.65 -6.64
C ASN A 419 -5.74 23.77 -8.02
N ARG A 420 -6.12 22.97 -8.99
CA ARG A 420 -5.62 23.04 -10.38
C ARG A 420 -6.49 23.90 -11.31
N GLY A 421 -7.51 24.55 -10.80
CA GLY A 421 -8.37 25.46 -11.56
C GLY A 421 -9.53 24.80 -12.32
N GLY A 422 -9.71 23.48 -12.19
CA GLY A 422 -10.88 22.77 -12.71
C GLY A 422 -12.09 22.85 -11.78
N ALA A 423 -13.17 22.12 -12.12
CA ALA A 423 -14.31 21.97 -11.24
C ALA A 423 -13.96 21.17 -10.00
N ILE A 424 -14.51 21.54 -8.85
CA ILE A 424 -14.44 20.76 -7.61
C ILE A 424 -15.20 19.46 -7.80
N ARG A 425 -14.55 18.30 -7.56
CA ARG A 425 -15.19 16.99 -7.71
C ARG A 425 -14.75 16.05 -6.59
N ILE A 426 -15.73 15.54 -5.85
CA ILE A 426 -15.52 14.55 -4.79
C ILE A 426 -16.48 13.38 -5.02
N ASN A 427 -15.97 12.16 -5.07
CA ASN A 427 -16.75 10.93 -5.25
C ASN A 427 -17.78 11.03 -6.41
N ARG A 428 -17.30 11.44 -7.59
CA ARG A 428 -18.11 11.60 -8.83
C ARG A 428 -19.19 12.68 -8.76
N ARG A 429 -19.15 13.53 -7.76
CA ARG A 429 -20.08 14.64 -7.60
C ARG A 429 -19.34 15.95 -7.80
N SER A 430 -19.87 16.80 -8.68
CA SER A 430 -19.35 18.17 -8.90
C SER A 430 -20.02 19.15 -7.96
N TYR A 431 -19.23 20.16 -7.56
CA TYR A 431 -19.67 21.26 -6.70
C TYR A 431 -19.32 22.59 -7.36
N GLU A 432 -20.23 23.51 -7.31
CA GLU A 432 -20.05 24.85 -7.90
C GLU A 432 -19.29 25.80 -6.97
N ARG A 433 -19.40 25.54 -5.66
CA ARG A 433 -18.82 26.38 -4.61
C ARG A 433 -17.89 25.61 -3.72
N GLY A 434 -16.84 26.29 -3.25
CA GLY A 434 -15.89 25.68 -2.30
C GLY A 434 -14.47 26.21 -2.46
N ILE A 435 -13.53 25.56 -1.77
CA ILE A 435 -12.11 25.93 -1.79
C ILE A 435 -11.28 24.70 -2.13
N GLY A 436 -10.60 24.75 -3.27
CA GLY A 436 -9.62 23.73 -3.65
C GLY A 436 -8.25 24.02 -3.05
N VAL A 437 -7.66 23.03 -2.40
CA VAL A 437 -6.38 23.14 -1.70
C VAL A 437 -5.46 21.98 -2.07
N HIS A 438 -4.22 22.06 -1.61
CA HIS A 438 -3.28 20.94 -1.61
C HIS A 438 -2.67 20.82 -0.20
N ALA A 439 -2.65 19.61 0.36
CA ALA A 439 -2.03 19.39 1.66
C ALA A 439 -0.49 19.49 1.61
N PRO A 440 0.15 19.99 2.68
CA PRO A 440 -0.46 20.64 3.81
C PRO A 440 -0.92 22.06 3.49
N SER A 441 -2.09 22.44 4.03
CA SER A 441 -2.60 23.81 3.90
C SER A 441 -3.36 24.26 5.15
N ALA A 442 -3.42 25.56 5.36
CA ALA A 442 -4.17 26.17 6.44
C ALA A 442 -4.80 27.49 5.98
N MET A 443 -6.06 27.66 6.30
CA MET A 443 -6.82 28.88 6.03
C MET A 443 -7.51 29.35 7.31
N ASP A 444 -7.35 30.61 7.63
CA ASP A 444 -7.98 31.23 8.79
C ASP A 444 -9.02 32.26 8.30
N TYR A 445 -10.23 32.19 8.83
CA TYR A 445 -11.30 33.15 8.57
C TYR A 445 -11.79 33.78 9.87
N ALA A 446 -12.21 35.05 9.79
CA ALA A 446 -12.88 35.69 10.89
C ALA A 446 -14.28 35.09 11.11
N ILE A 447 -14.67 34.94 12.36
CA ILE A 447 -16.04 34.59 12.73
C ILE A 447 -16.76 35.88 13.05
N GLU A 448 -17.74 36.21 12.20
CA GLU A 448 -18.58 37.42 12.36
C GLU A 448 -19.78 37.15 13.28
N PRO A 449 -20.30 38.18 13.95
CA PRO A 449 -21.53 38.07 14.71
C PRO A 449 -22.69 37.55 13.83
N GLY A 450 -23.40 36.56 14.34
CA GLY A 450 -24.50 35.91 13.61
C GLY A 450 -24.14 34.60 12.92
N TYR A 451 -22.86 34.24 12.84
CA TYR A 451 -22.48 32.93 12.39
C TYR A 451 -22.76 31.90 13.50
N GLN A 452 -23.67 30.98 13.22
CA GLN A 452 -24.12 29.99 14.17
C GLN A 452 -23.38 28.67 14.01
N ARG A 453 -23.09 28.28 12.79
CA ARG A 453 -22.50 26.97 12.47
C ARG A 453 -21.61 27.04 11.23
N PHE A 454 -20.50 26.35 11.26
CA PHE A 454 -19.68 26.11 10.09
C PHE A 454 -20.10 24.78 9.46
N VAL A 455 -20.22 24.74 8.14
CA VAL A 455 -20.58 23.56 7.35
C VAL A 455 -19.62 23.41 6.18
N ALA A 456 -19.30 22.15 5.82
CA ALA A 456 -18.51 21.83 4.63
C ALA A 456 -18.65 20.36 4.26
N LEU A 457 -18.39 20.06 3.00
CA LEU A 457 -18.16 18.72 2.44
C LEU A 457 -16.69 18.63 2.03
N ALA A 458 -15.91 17.75 2.68
CA ALA A 458 -14.48 17.69 2.45
C ALA A 458 -14.06 16.35 1.82
N GLY A 459 -13.17 16.38 0.85
CA GLY A 459 -12.72 15.16 0.20
C GLY A 459 -11.54 15.39 -0.73
N ILE A 460 -11.07 14.30 -1.32
CA ILE A 460 -10.00 14.32 -2.33
C ILE A 460 -10.58 14.78 -3.66
N ASP A 461 -9.87 15.70 -4.32
CA ASP A 461 -10.23 16.17 -5.66
C ASP A 461 -10.01 15.09 -6.71
N GLU A 462 -11.02 14.83 -7.51
CA GLU A 462 -11.01 13.80 -8.55
C GLU A 462 -10.49 14.27 -9.91
N HIS A 463 -9.93 15.46 -10.06
CA HIS A 463 -9.28 15.86 -11.33
C HIS A 463 -8.14 14.90 -11.70
N LEU A 464 -7.57 14.22 -10.70
CA LEU A 464 -6.56 13.18 -10.89
C LEU A 464 -7.05 12.02 -11.77
N LEU A 465 -8.37 11.78 -11.78
CA LEU A 465 -8.99 10.71 -12.57
C LEU A 465 -9.16 11.06 -14.05
N ASP A 466 -9.02 12.33 -14.42
CA ASP A 466 -9.22 12.79 -15.80
C ASP A 466 -7.98 12.63 -16.68
N ARG A 467 -6.85 12.26 -16.10
CA ARG A 467 -5.61 12.15 -16.84
C ARG A 467 -5.52 10.81 -17.55
N SER A 468 -5.39 10.87 -18.86
CA SER A 468 -5.35 9.74 -19.77
C SER A 468 -4.08 8.89 -19.69
N HIS A 469 -3.12 9.24 -18.88
CA HIS A 469 -1.86 8.51 -18.73
C HIS A 469 -1.64 8.19 -17.27
N GLY A 470 -1.59 6.92 -16.96
CA GLY A 470 -1.43 6.34 -15.65
C GLY A 470 -0.14 6.67 -14.90
N SER A 471 0.45 7.79 -15.21
CA SER A 471 1.66 8.24 -14.54
C SER A 471 1.32 9.13 -13.36
N ASN A 472 1.80 8.78 -12.22
CA ASN A 472 2.06 9.65 -11.07
C ASN A 472 0.87 10.29 -10.34
N LEU A 473 -0.37 10.15 -10.81
CA LEU A 473 -1.46 11.00 -10.34
C LEU A 473 -2.50 10.28 -9.48
N ALA A 474 -2.55 8.99 -9.63
CA ALA A 474 -3.39 8.13 -8.84
C ALA A 474 -2.65 7.57 -7.61
N ARG A 475 -1.46 8.08 -7.37
CA ARG A 475 -0.70 7.73 -6.19
C ARG A 475 -1.47 8.23 -4.99
N TYR A 476 -2.06 7.36 -4.26
CA TYR A 476 -2.70 7.50 -2.97
C TYR A 476 -2.79 8.93 -2.41
N PRO A 477 -3.58 9.84 -3.00
CA PRO A 477 -3.88 11.04 -2.26
C PRO A 477 -4.48 10.63 -0.93
N SER A 478 -3.90 11.09 0.14
CA SER A 478 -4.34 10.77 1.49
C SER A 478 -4.36 12.02 2.34
N VAL A 479 -5.55 12.46 2.73
CA VAL A 479 -5.73 13.75 3.36
C VAL A 479 -6.57 13.64 4.62
N CYS A 480 -6.17 14.34 5.67
CA CYS A 480 -6.98 14.61 6.85
C CYS A 480 -7.42 16.05 6.87
N PHE A 481 -8.69 16.29 7.16
CA PHE A 481 -9.28 17.62 7.30
C PHE A 481 -9.55 17.90 8.77
N LYS A 482 -9.23 19.11 9.22
CA LYS A 482 -9.47 19.53 10.60
C LYS A 482 -10.07 20.92 10.63
N VAL A 483 -11.00 21.12 11.55
CA VAL A 483 -11.59 22.41 11.85
C VAL A 483 -11.18 22.81 13.26
N LEU A 484 -10.58 23.99 13.39
CA LEU A 484 -10.21 24.57 14.67
C LEU A 484 -11.00 25.85 14.89
N ILE A 485 -11.48 26.07 16.11
CA ILE A 485 -12.06 27.34 16.55
C ILE A 485 -11.15 27.93 17.63
N ASP A 486 -10.68 29.15 17.40
CA ASP A 486 -9.72 29.87 18.28
C ASP A 486 -8.49 29.02 18.64
N GLY A 487 -8.05 28.17 17.69
CA GLY A 487 -6.88 27.32 17.82
C GLY A 487 -7.13 25.96 18.49
N GLN A 488 -8.36 25.67 18.91
CA GLN A 488 -8.73 24.36 19.43
C GLN A 488 -9.37 23.51 18.33
N GLU A 489 -8.90 22.28 18.15
CA GLU A 489 -9.51 21.32 17.23
C GLU A 489 -10.90 20.92 17.74
N VAL A 490 -11.92 21.18 16.92
CA VAL A 490 -13.33 20.89 17.25
C VAL A 490 -13.92 19.79 16.37
N ALA A 491 -13.34 19.54 15.21
CA ALA A 491 -13.75 18.44 14.34
C ALA A 491 -12.59 18.00 13.43
N ALA A 492 -12.55 16.72 13.10
CA ALA A 492 -11.61 16.16 12.16
C ALA A 492 -12.25 15.05 11.32
N SER A 493 -11.74 14.84 10.11
CA SER A 493 -12.04 13.67 9.30
C SER A 493 -11.10 12.50 9.66
N PRO A 494 -11.45 11.27 9.34
CA PRO A 494 -10.45 10.21 9.19
C PRO A 494 -9.51 10.53 8.00
N VAL A 495 -8.53 9.67 7.74
CA VAL A 495 -7.74 9.76 6.51
C VAL A 495 -8.67 9.48 5.32
N MET A 496 -8.88 10.50 4.51
CA MET A 496 -9.68 10.44 3.30
C MET A 496 -8.83 9.93 2.14
N ARG A 497 -9.45 9.13 1.29
CA ARG A 497 -8.85 8.60 0.06
C ARG A 497 -9.69 9.02 -1.15
N ILE A 498 -9.08 8.98 -2.33
CA ILE A 498 -9.78 9.26 -3.58
C ILE A 498 -11.01 8.36 -3.74
N GLN A 499 -12.08 8.90 -4.30
CA GLN A 499 -13.38 8.23 -4.47
C GLN A 499 -14.10 7.84 -3.16
N ALA A 500 -13.59 8.24 -2.01
CA ALA A 500 -14.38 8.17 -0.78
C ALA A 500 -15.53 9.19 -0.82
N PRO A 501 -16.69 8.89 -0.22
CA PRO A 501 -17.71 9.88 -0.01
C PRO A 501 -17.18 11.11 0.75
N ALA A 502 -17.65 12.30 0.43
CA ALA A 502 -17.25 13.52 1.12
C ALA A 502 -17.52 13.41 2.62
N TRP A 503 -16.54 13.77 3.44
CA TRP A 503 -16.72 13.94 4.87
C TRP A 503 -17.57 15.17 5.15
N ARG A 504 -18.47 15.07 6.12
CA ARG A 504 -19.49 16.06 6.41
C ARG A 504 -19.14 16.81 7.68
N PHE A 505 -18.77 18.07 7.54
CA PHE A 505 -18.59 18.96 8.68
C PHE A 505 -19.87 19.72 8.97
N SER A 506 -20.24 19.75 10.25
CA SER A 506 -21.30 20.61 10.79
C SER A 506 -20.88 20.92 12.22
N VAL A 507 -20.31 22.11 12.43
CA VAL A 507 -19.63 22.51 13.65
C VAL A 507 -20.29 23.73 14.22
N ASP A 508 -20.87 23.65 15.41
CA ASP A 508 -21.44 24.77 16.12
C ASP A 508 -20.36 25.78 16.51
N ILE A 509 -20.67 27.05 16.31
CA ILE A 509 -19.79 28.18 16.61
C ILE A 509 -20.12 28.73 17.98
N PRO A 510 -19.18 28.72 18.94
CA PRO A 510 -19.37 29.32 20.25
C PRO A 510 -19.64 30.86 20.13
N PRO A 511 -20.50 31.45 20.97
CA PRO A 511 -20.90 32.85 20.85
C PRO A 511 -19.76 33.89 20.86
N ASN A 512 -18.62 33.55 21.45
CA ASN A 512 -17.45 34.42 21.57
C ASN A 512 -16.27 34.02 20.67
N ALA A 513 -16.48 33.06 19.79
CA ALA A 513 -15.47 32.61 18.85
C ALA A 513 -15.11 33.74 17.87
N ARG A 514 -13.83 33.84 17.55
CA ARG A 514 -13.28 34.91 16.70
C ARG A 514 -12.67 34.41 15.40
N ARG A 515 -12.16 33.19 15.40
CA ARG A 515 -11.44 32.66 14.26
C ARG A 515 -11.78 31.19 14.06
N ILE A 516 -12.00 30.82 12.82
CA ILE A 516 -12.01 29.43 12.38
C ILE A 516 -10.78 29.17 11.52
N SER A 517 -10.14 28.03 11.73
CA SER A 517 -9.03 27.57 10.92
C SER A 517 -9.38 26.23 10.27
N LEU A 518 -9.24 26.17 8.95
CA LEU A 518 -9.39 24.96 8.16
C LEU A 518 -8.00 24.43 7.83
N ILE A 519 -7.68 23.26 8.34
CA ILE A 519 -6.39 22.60 8.16
C ILE A 519 -6.58 21.37 7.28
N THR A 520 -5.76 21.27 6.26
CA THR A 520 -5.67 20.09 5.41
C THR A 520 -4.27 19.52 5.53
N MET A 521 -4.14 18.29 6.00
CA MET A 521 -2.86 17.63 6.24
C MET A 521 -2.75 16.37 5.36
N ASP A 522 -1.53 15.98 5.06
CA ASP A 522 -1.29 14.66 4.48
C ASP A 522 -1.77 13.55 5.42
N GLY A 523 -2.06 12.39 4.89
CA GLY A 523 -2.51 11.22 5.66
C GLY A 523 -1.38 10.44 6.32
N GLY A 524 -0.16 10.99 6.34
CA GLY A 524 1.02 10.38 6.95
C GLY A 524 1.95 9.65 5.98
N ASP A 525 1.71 9.72 4.67
CA ASP A 525 2.51 9.10 3.60
C ASP A 525 3.17 10.13 2.66
N GLY A 526 3.15 11.41 3.06
CA GLY A 526 3.69 12.53 2.32
C GLY A 526 2.64 13.22 1.43
N SER A 527 2.90 14.48 1.10
CA SER A 527 1.92 15.37 0.47
C SER A 527 1.83 15.27 -1.06
N ARG A 528 2.43 14.26 -1.67
CA ARG A 528 2.40 14.12 -3.13
C ARG A 528 1.00 13.75 -3.60
N GLU A 529 0.44 14.54 -4.53
CA GLU A 529 -0.89 14.39 -5.12
C GLU A 529 -2.06 14.59 -4.13
N ASP A 530 -1.83 15.19 -2.98
CA ASP A 530 -2.83 15.46 -1.94
C ASP A 530 -3.69 16.67 -2.27
N PHE A 531 -4.30 16.65 -3.47
CA PHE A 531 -5.29 17.62 -3.89
C PHE A 531 -6.61 17.35 -3.20
N ALA A 532 -7.18 18.37 -2.59
CA ALA A 532 -8.33 18.25 -1.74
C ALA A 532 -9.25 19.46 -1.86
N ASP A 533 -10.51 19.26 -1.54
CA ASP A 533 -11.53 20.30 -1.62
C ASP A 533 -12.32 20.38 -0.32
N TRP A 534 -12.63 21.63 0.04
CA TRP A 534 -13.66 22.02 0.99
C TRP A 534 -14.88 22.49 0.20
N ALA A 535 -15.70 21.56 -0.30
CA ALA A 535 -16.87 21.87 -1.11
C ALA A 535 -18.02 22.39 -0.25
N ASP A 536 -18.82 23.31 -0.79
CA ASP A 536 -19.95 23.95 -0.11
C ASP A 536 -19.59 24.42 1.31
N ALA A 537 -18.36 24.94 1.46
CA ALA A 537 -17.85 25.37 2.75
C ALA A 537 -18.32 26.79 3.08
N GLY A 538 -18.82 26.99 4.30
CA GLY A 538 -19.31 28.31 4.72
C GLY A 538 -20.02 28.31 6.06
N PHE A 539 -20.74 29.37 6.31
CA PHE A 539 -21.43 29.63 7.57
C PHE A 539 -22.94 29.62 7.40
N VAL A 540 -23.63 29.00 8.35
CA VAL A 540 -25.07 29.09 8.55
C VAL A 540 -25.32 30.18 9.58
N LEU A 541 -26.26 31.08 9.26
CA LEU A 541 -26.61 32.23 10.09
C LEU A 541 -27.68 31.86 11.13
N VAL A 542 -27.72 32.66 12.19
CA VAL A 542 -28.87 32.66 13.13
C VAL A 542 -30.08 33.17 12.37
N LYS A 543 -31.14 32.38 12.29
CA LYS A 543 -32.42 32.76 11.66
C LYS A 543 -33.30 33.57 12.63
#